data_e1c98fff52ed6cf78099a113ed861a6d
#
_entry.id   e1c98fff52ed6cf78099a113ed861a6d
#
_cell.length_a   1.000
_cell.length_b   1.000
_cell.length_c   1.000
_cell.angle_alpha   90.00
_cell.angle_beta   90.00
_cell.angle_gamma   90.00
#
_symmetry.space_group_name_H-M   'P 1'
#
loop_
_entity.id
_entity.type
_entity.pdbx_description
1 polymer ?
#
loop_
_entity_poly.entity_id
_entity_poly.type
_entity_poly.pdbx_seq_one_letter_code
_entity_poly.pdbx_strand_id
1 'polypeptide(L)'
;MQSKYIWLNDKLVNYADATLHFLTPGLHYGVAAFEGIRCYKTARGPAVFRLREHIDRLMGSCKVMGWRQLPFDAAQLIEACRLTVQANGFQECYVRPVVYQAEGGWNLTTDAGKPYVGIAVWEWNGYLGAEAQEKGVRANVSSFTRHQPNVMMTKAKIAGNYPNSVLAKTESVRLGFDEAIMLDTQGMVAECTGENIFVVLDGRIVTPPEGSILCGITRDSLLHLARDLGHEVTAQPISRDQLYTADEVFVCGTAAEVIGLREIDFRVIGSGRTGAITRSLQEAYHAAVHGNHPRSAGWLTRVESDGRAGRTLDDHRVAV
;
A
#
# COMPACT_ATOMS: atom_id res chain seq x y z
N MET A 1 -12.85 1.94 14.78
CA MET A 1 -13.64 0.79 15.30
C MET A 1 -12.90 -0.49 14.99
N GLN A 2 -12.89 -1.47 15.88
CA GLN A 2 -12.20 -2.74 15.68
C GLN A 2 -13.06 -3.68 14.81
N SER A 3 -12.42 -4.52 13.97
CA SER A 3 -13.13 -5.56 13.22
C SER A 3 -13.94 -6.47 14.13
N LYS A 4 -15.10 -6.90 13.65
CA LYS A 4 -15.89 -7.98 14.28
C LYS A 4 -15.44 -9.33 13.75
N TYR A 5 -15.17 -9.39 12.45
CA TYR A 5 -14.82 -10.61 11.71
C TYR A 5 -13.53 -10.44 10.91
N ILE A 6 -12.79 -11.51 10.81
CA ILE A 6 -11.64 -11.70 9.92
C ILE A 6 -11.96 -12.86 9.00
N TRP A 7 -11.69 -12.73 7.71
CA TRP A 7 -11.74 -13.86 6.80
C TRP A 7 -10.43 -14.65 6.92
N LEU A 8 -10.53 -15.94 7.22
CA LEU A 8 -9.37 -16.81 7.42
C LEU A 8 -9.61 -18.15 6.74
N ASN A 9 -8.85 -18.44 5.68
CA ASN A 9 -8.90 -19.70 4.92
C ASN A 9 -10.32 -20.16 4.59
N ASP A 10 -11.08 -19.48 3.78
CA ASP A 10 -12.42 -19.81 3.32
C ASP A 10 -13.61 -19.38 4.19
N LYS A 11 -13.42 -18.91 5.40
CA LYS A 11 -14.50 -18.55 6.31
C LYS A 11 -14.27 -17.27 7.08
N LEU A 12 -15.37 -16.62 7.45
CA LEU A 12 -15.37 -15.54 8.44
C LEU A 12 -15.30 -16.15 9.85
N VAL A 13 -14.34 -15.69 10.63
CA VAL A 13 -14.20 -16.02 12.05
C VAL A 13 -14.34 -14.77 12.89
N ASN A 14 -14.74 -14.89 14.18
CA ASN A 14 -14.71 -13.74 15.06
C ASN A 14 -13.28 -13.22 15.21
N TYR A 15 -13.13 -11.93 15.44
CA TYR A 15 -11.83 -11.30 15.62
C TYR A 15 -10.96 -12.01 16.67
N ALA A 16 -11.55 -12.41 17.79
CA ALA A 16 -10.84 -13.08 18.89
C ALA A 16 -10.34 -14.50 18.52
N ASP A 17 -10.98 -15.14 17.54
CA ASP A 17 -10.65 -16.51 17.12
C ASP A 17 -9.61 -16.55 15.99
N ALA A 18 -9.30 -15.38 15.40
CA ALA A 18 -8.29 -15.25 14.33
C ALA A 18 -6.87 -15.28 14.89
N THR A 19 -6.48 -16.43 15.43
CA THR A 19 -5.17 -16.66 16.08
C THR A 19 -4.25 -17.50 15.20
N LEU A 20 -2.95 -17.31 15.36
CA LEU A 20 -1.92 -18.09 14.70
C LEU A 20 -1.16 -18.94 15.72
N HIS A 21 -0.78 -20.14 15.30
CA HIS A 21 0.09 -20.97 16.11
C HIS A 21 1.49 -20.33 16.23
N PHE A 22 2.10 -20.37 17.42
CA PHE A 22 3.43 -19.79 17.64
C PHE A 22 4.49 -20.33 16.66
N LEU A 23 4.40 -21.59 16.27
CA LEU A 23 5.31 -22.22 15.30
C LEU A 23 4.92 -21.94 13.83
N THR A 24 4.25 -20.84 13.53
CA THR A 24 3.98 -20.40 12.17
C THR A 24 5.27 -19.88 11.52
N PRO A 25 5.83 -20.51 10.46
CA PRO A 25 7.09 -20.08 9.85
C PRO A 25 7.05 -18.65 9.30
N GLY A 26 5.88 -18.19 8.85
CA GLY A 26 5.66 -16.80 8.44
C GLY A 26 6.00 -15.80 9.54
N LEU A 27 5.75 -16.13 10.81
CA LEU A 27 6.14 -15.32 11.98
C LEU A 27 7.65 -15.31 12.20
N HIS A 28 8.31 -16.48 12.06
CA HIS A 28 9.74 -16.62 12.38
C HIS A 28 10.66 -16.07 11.29
N TYR A 29 10.27 -16.21 10.02
CA TYR A 29 11.14 -15.90 8.87
C TYR A 29 10.62 -14.78 7.97
N GLY A 30 9.48 -14.18 8.31
CA GLY A 30 8.87 -13.15 7.45
C GLY A 30 8.36 -13.67 6.11
N VAL A 31 8.11 -15.00 6.00
CA VAL A 31 7.61 -15.65 4.78
C VAL A 31 6.12 -15.38 4.64
N ALA A 32 5.80 -14.17 4.23
CA ALA A 32 4.44 -13.70 3.97
C ALA A 32 4.44 -12.63 2.88
N ALA A 33 3.41 -12.66 2.04
CA ALA A 33 3.09 -11.59 1.09
C ALA A 33 1.80 -10.91 1.53
N PHE A 34 1.70 -9.59 1.37
CA PHE A 34 0.51 -8.88 1.82
C PHE A 34 0.17 -7.68 0.93
N GLU A 35 -1.05 -7.21 1.08
CA GLU A 35 -1.47 -5.96 0.48
C GLU A 35 -2.02 -4.98 1.51
N GLY A 36 -2.00 -3.72 1.13
CA GLY A 36 -2.71 -2.66 1.81
C GLY A 36 -3.64 -1.98 0.83
N ILE A 37 -4.93 -2.03 1.09
CA ILE A 37 -5.97 -1.58 0.18
C ILE A 37 -6.91 -0.66 0.96
N ARG A 38 -7.49 0.34 0.32
CA ARG A 38 -8.47 1.21 0.94
C ARG A 38 -9.87 0.97 0.36
N CYS A 39 -10.84 0.90 1.25
CA CYS A 39 -12.24 1.07 0.93
C CYS A 39 -12.64 2.50 1.27
N TYR A 40 -13.33 3.16 0.35
CA TYR A 40 -13.79 4.54 0.49
C TYR A 40 -15.30 4.64 0.43
N LYS A 41 -15.86 5.58 1.17
CA LYS A 41 -17.27 5.94 1.08
C LYS A 41 -17.51 6.70 -0.22
N THR A 42 -18.45 6.23 -1.03
CA THR A 42 -18.90 6.91 -2.25
C THR A 42 -20.40 7.22 -2.17
N ALA A 43 -20.90 8.03 -3.11
CA ALA A 43 -22.34 8.30 -3.22
C ALA A 43 -23.19 7.04 -3.48
N ARG A 44 -22.54 5.94 -3.92
CA ARG A 44 -23.19 4.66 -4.23
C ARG A 44 -22.86 3.55 -3.22
N GLY A 45 -22.42 3.91 -2.02
CA GLY A 45 -21.97 3.00 -0.97
C GLY A 45 -20.46 2.77 -0.97
N PRO A 46 -19.97 1.88 -0.09
CA PRO A 46 -18.54 1.61 0.05
C PRO A 46 -17.96 0.94 -1.20
N ALA A 47 -16.78 1.40 -1.61
CA ALA A 47 -16.09 0.86 -2.77
C ALA A 47 -14.58 0.72 -2.50
N VAL A 48 -14.00 -0.40 -2.89
CA VAL A 48 -12.58 -0.69 -2.73
C VAL A 48 -11.82 -0.17 -3.95
N PHE A 49 -10.81 0.67 -3.70
CA PHE A 49 -10.02 1.30 -4.75
C PHE A 49 -8.99 0.32 -5.32
N ARG A 50 -9.01 0.14 -6.65
CA ARG A 50 -8.07 -0.70 -7.42
C ARG A 50 -7.91 -2.13 -6.85
N LEU A 51 -9.01 -2.72 -6.36
CA LEU A 51 -8.99 -4.03 -5.70
C LEU A 51 -8.36 -5.11 -6.60
N ARG A 52 -8.69 -5.13 -7.88
CA ARG A 52 -8.18 -6.12 -8.84
C ARG A 52 -6.66 -6.05 -8.93
N GLU A 53 -6.10 -4.87 -9.13
CA GLU A 53 -4.67 -4.67 -9.31
C GLU A 53 -3.90 -4.97 -8.02
N HIS A 54 -4.47 -4.68 -6.86
CA HIS A 54 -3.91 -5.07 -5.57
C HIS A 54 -3.86 -6.60 -5.42
N ILE A 55 -4.92 -7.30 -5.78
CA ILE A 55 -4.93 -8.77 -5.68
C ILE A 55 -4.00 -9.38 -6.74
N ASP A 56 -3.96 -8.86 -7.97
CA ASP A 56 -3.02 -9.31 -8.99
C ASP A 56 -1.56 -9.13 -8.54
N ARG A 57 -1.23 -8.01 -7.84
CA ARG A 57 0.11 -7.80 -7.24
C ARG A 57 0.37 -8.75 -6.07
N LEU A 58 -0.63 -9.04 -5.23
CA LEU A 58 -0.51 -10.07 -4.18
C LEU A 58 -0.16 -11.44 -4.77
N MET A 59 -0.87 -11.85 -5.82
CA MET A 59 -0.58 -13.10 -6.54
C MET A 59 0.83 -13.11 -7.15
N GLY A 60 1.26 -11.96 -7.72
CA GLY A 60 2.62 -11.76 -8.20
C GLY A 60 3.66 -11.89 -7.08
N SER A 61 3.41 -11.29 -5.91
CA SER A 61 4.27 -11.40 -4.72
C SER A 61 4.37 -12.85 -4.23
N CYS A 62 3.28 -13.59 -4.24
CA CYS A 62 3.26 -15.00 -3.90
C CYS A 62 4.08 -15.85 -4.88
N LYS A 63 4.00 -15.55 -6.18
CA LYS A 63 4.82 -16.21 -7.20
C LYS A 63 6.32 -15.92 -7.00
N VAL A 64 6.68 -14.69 -6.66
CA VAL A 64 8.08 -14.31 -6.33
C VAL A 64 8.57 -15.06 -5.09
N MET A 65 7.71 -15.30 -4.07
CA MET A 65 8.04 -16.12 -2.90
C MET A 65 8.21 -17.61 -3.24
N GLY A 66 7.89 -18.04 -4.44
CA GLY A 66 8.06 -19.42 -4.89
C GLY A 66 6.93 -20.36 -4.49
N TRP A 67 5.79 -19.89 -4.00
CA TRP A 67 4.64 -20.77 -3.78
C TRP A 67 4.06 -21.25 -5.11
N ARG A 68 4.11 -22.56 -5.36
CA ARG A 68 3.64 -23.17 -6.59
C ARG A 68 2.12 -23.24 -6.69
N GLN A 69 1.46 -23.41 -5.55
CA GLN A 69 0.02 -23.49 -5.42
C GLN A 69 -0.45 -22.63 -4.26
N LEU A 70 -1.49 -21.87 -4.51
CA LEU A 70 -2.20 -21.10 -3.49
C LEU A 70 -3.57 -21.73 -3.28
N PRO A 71 -4.13 -21.63 -2.07
CA PRO A 71 -5.45 -22.19 -1.76
C PRO A 71 -6.60 -21.47 -2.50
N PHE A 72 -6.35 -20.26 -3.01
CA PHE A 72 -7.36 -19.41 -3.65
C PHE A 72 -6.79 -18.73 -4.89
N ASP A 73 -7.64 -18.53 -5.89
CA ASP A 73 -7.35 -17.70 -7.04
C ASP A 73 -7.66 -16.20 -6.79
N ALA A 74 -7.33 -15.36 -7.77
CA ALA A 74 -7.53 -13.92 -7.66
C ALA A 74 -9.01 -13.52 -7.53
N ALA A 75 -9.92 -14.22 -8.23
CA ALA A 75 -11.35 -13.91 -8.18
C ALA A 75 -11.94 -14.24 -6.80
N GLN A 76 -11.54 -15.36 -6.21
CA GLN A 76 -11.92 -15.76 -4.86
C GLN A 76 -11.41 -14.77 -3.82
N LEU A 77 -10.17 -14.29 -3.94
CA LEU A 77 -9.61 -13.30 -3.01
C LEU A 77 -10.26 -11.91 -3.13
N ILE A 78 -10.64 -11.49 -4.34
CA ILE A 78 -11.43 -10.28 -4.56
C ILE A 78 -12.77 -10.38 -3.83
N GLU A 79 -13.48 -11.50 -4.00
CA GLU A 79 -14.76 -11.71 -3.33
C GLU A 79 -14.60 -11.81 -1.80
N ALA A 80 -13.58 -12.50 -1.31
CA ALA A 80 -13.26 -12.57 0.11
C ALA A 80 -12.98 -11.19 0.74
N CYS A 81 -12.28 -10.30 0.02
CA CYS A 81 -12.08 -8.91 0.47
C CYS A 81 -13.42 -8.16 0.58
N ARG A 82 -14.29 -8.28 -0.43
CA ARG A 82 -15.62 -7.64 -0.42
C ARG A 82 -16.49 -8.15 0.72
N LEU A 83 -16.58 -9.47 0.89
CA LEU A 83 -17.32 -10.13 1.97
C LEU A 83 -16.81 -9.69 3.36
N THR A 84 -15.49 -9.55 3.52
CA THR A 84 -14.92 -9.12 4.80
C THR A 84 -15.30 -7.68 5.13
N VAL A 85 -15.28 -6.76 4.15
CA VAL A 85 -15.73 -5.37 4.36
C VAL A 85 -17.22 -5.35 4.69
N GLN A 86 -18.04 -6.06 3.93
CA GLN A 86 -19.49 -6.13 4.10
C GLN A 86 -19.88 -6.68 5.47
N ALA A 87 -19.28 -7.81 5.90
CA ALA A 87 -19.56 -8.44 7.17
C ALA A 87 -19.25 -7.54 8.39
N ASN A 88 -18.27 -6.65 8.24
CA ASN A 88 -17.89 -5.69 9.27
C ASN A 88 -18.71 -4.38 9.22
N GLY A 89 -19.44 -4.11 8.13
CA GLY A 89 -20.32 -2.94 7.99
C GLY A 89 -19.57 -1.61 7.82
N PHE A 90 -18.29 -1.63 7.43
CA PHE A 90 -17.49 -0.43 7.23
C PHE A 90 -17.89 0.32 5.96
N GLN A 91 -18.00 1.63 6.06
CA GLN A 91 -18.15 2.54 4.92
C GLN A 91 -16.79 2.98 4.38
N GLU A 92 -15.82 3.15 5.28
CA GLU A 92 -14.41 3.42 4.98
C GLU A 92 -13.54 2.55 5.87
N CYS A 93 -12.55 1.89 5.27
CA CYS A 93 -11.66 1.03 6.03
C CYS A 93 -10.36 0.74 5.27
N TYR A 94 -9.40 0.24 6.01
CA TYR A 94 -8.22 -0.43 5.47
C TYR A 94 -8.51 -1.92 5.30
N VAL A 95 -8.06 -2.51 4.20
CA VAL A 95 -8.20 -3.95 3.90
C VAL A 95 -6.81 -4.54 3.77
N ARG A 96 -6.52 -5.56 4.57
CA ARG A 96 -5.21 -6.23 4.67
C ARG A 96 -5.32 -7.71 4.36
N PRO A 97 -5.26 -8.11 3.09
CA PRO A 97 -5.03 -9.51 2.76
C PRO A 97 -3.56 -9.88 2.99
N VAL A 98 -3.34 -11.04 3.58
CA VAL A 98 -2.01 -11.60 3.87
C VAL A 98 -2.02 -13.08 3.46
N VAL A 99 -1.07 -13.47 2.63
CA VAL A 99 -0.73 -14.88 2.36
C VAL A 99 0.54 -15.20 3.13
N TYR A 100 0.52 -16.20 3.98
CA TYR A 100 1.64 -16.51 4.86
C TYR A 100 1.89 -18.02 4.95
N GLN A 101 3.15 -18.39 5.14
CA GLN A 101 3.54 -19.77 5.42
C GLN A 101 3.04 -20.16 6.81
N ALA A 102 2.02 -21.01 6.88
CA ALA A 102 1.40 -21.39 8.14
C ALA A 102 2.01 -22.65 8.73
N GLU A 103 2.28 -23.64 7.90
CA GLU A 103 2.79 -24.94 8.30
C GLU A 103 3.95 -25.38 7.40
N GLY A 104 4.86 -26.20 7.91
CA GLY A 104 6.00 -26.75 7.17
C GLY A 104 7.05 -25.71 6.79
N GLY A 105 8.06 -26.12 6.03
CA GLY A 105 9.07 -25.19 5.49
C GLY A 105 10.13 -24.72 6.49
N TRP A 106 10.33 -25.41 7.61
CA TRP A 106 11.37 -25.09 8.60
C TRP A 106 12.79 -25.22 8.06
N ASN A 107 12.97 -25.88 6.92
CA ASN A 107 14.21 -26.01 6.19
C ASN A 107 14.44 -24.85 5.20
N LEU A 108 13.79 -23.71 5.41
CA LEU A 108 13.92 -22.48 4.61
C LEU A 108 13.51 -22.65 3.14
N THR A 109 12.51 -23.50 2.86
CA THR A 109 11.90 -23.63 1.53
C THR A 109 10.40 -23.44 1.61
N THR A 110 9.80 -22.92 0.54
CA THR A 110 8.36 -22.81 0.38
C THR A 110 7.73 -24.08 -0.20
N ASP A 111 8.51 -24.98 -0.79
CA ASP A 111 8.03 -26.21 -1.43
C ASP A 111 7.35 -27.18 -0.45
N ALA A 112 7.85 -27.27 0.78
CA ALA A 112 7.28 -28.09 1.85
C ALA A 112 6.29 -27.33 2.73
N GLY A 113 5.98 -26.11 2.35
CA GLY A 113 5.12 -25.22 3.11
C GLY A 113 3.68 -25.24 2.67
N LYS A 114 2.78 -24.96 3.60
CA LYS A 114 1.37 -24.78 3.35
C LYS A 114 1.01 -23.31 3.56
N PRO A 115 0.72 -22.56 2.47
CA PRO A 115 0.30 -21.17 2.58
C PRO A 115 -1.15 -21.09 3.07
N TYR A 116 -1.41 -20.14 3.96
CA TYR A 116 -2.74 -19.77 4.43
C TYR A 116 -3.01 -18.31 4.06
N VAL A 117 -4.29 -17.93 4.05
CA VAL A 117 -4.71 -16.57 3.71
C VAL A 117 -5.59 -16.02 4.83
N GLY A 118 -5.26 -14.81 5.28
CA GLY A 118 -6.11 -14.02 6.17
C GLY A 118 -6.42 -12.66 5.55
N ILE A 119 -7.65 -12.16 5.76
CA ILE A 119 -8.06 -10.82 5.35
C ILE A 119 -8.67 -10.12 6.55
N ALA A 120 -7.97 -9.07 7.03
CA ALA A 120 -8.46 -8.20 8.10
C ALA A 120 -8.90 -6.85 7.53
N VAL A 121 -9.89 -6.22 8.18
CA VAL A 121 -10.33 -4.87 7.87
C VAL A 121 -10.43 -4.06 9.16
N TRP A 122 -10.13 -2.77 9.13
CA TRP A 122 -10.31 -1.89 10.28
C TRP A 122 -10.50 -0.44 9.84
N GLU A 123 -11.14 0.35 10.69
CA GLU A 123 -11.33 1.78 10.46
C GLU A 123 -9.97 2.48 10.32
N TRP A 124 -9.87 3.35 9.33
CA TRP A 124 -8.62 4.05 9.03
C TRP A 124 -8.82 5.55 9.02
N ASN A 125 -8.16 6.24 9.92
CA ASN A 125 -8.28 7.69 10.12
C ASN A 125 -7.11 8.48 9.50
N GLY A 126 -6.41 7.90 8.51
CA GLY A 126 -5.23 8.48 7.87
C GLY A 126 -3.91 8.05 8.51
N TYR A 127 -2.83 8.05 7.71
CA TYR A 127 -1.50 7.58 8.14
C TYR A 127 -0.73 8.65 8.93
N LEU A 128 -0.82 9.91 8.47
CA LEU A 128 -0.08 11.05 9.05
C LEU A 128 -1.02 12.17 9.57
N GLY A 129 -2.34 11.94 9.58
CA GLY A 129 -3.35 12.89 10.05
C GLY A 129 -3.73 13.95 9.00
N ALA A 130 -4.88 14.63 9.22
CA ALA A 130 -5.42 15.63 8.29
C ALA A 130 -4.49 16.86 8.14
N GLU A 131 -3.79 17.26 9.19
CA GLU A 131 -2.85 18.39 9.16
C GLU A 131 -1.66 18.13 8.22
N ALA A 132 -1.22 16.87 8.10
CA ALA A 132 -0.14 16.47 7.22
C ALA A 132 -0.51 16.62 5.73
N GLN A 133 -1.76 16.39 5.37
CA GLN A 133 -2.21 16.57 3.98
C GLN A 133 -2.21 18.05 3.57
N GLU A 134 -2.57 18.94 4.47
CA GLU A 134 -2.62 20.38 4.20
C GLU A 134 -1.24 21.03 4.25
N LYS A 135 -0.49 20.80 5.34
CA LYS A 135 0.79 21.48 5.59
C LYS A 135 1.99 20.78 4.98
N GLY A 136 1.88 19.51 4.66
CA GLY A 136 3.00 18.66 4.34
C GLY A 136 3.78 18.23 5.59
N VAL A 137 4.67 17.25 5.42
CA VAL A 137 5.46 16.65 6.51
C VAL A 137 6.94 16.91 6.34
N ARG A 138 7.71 16.59 7.38
CA ARG A 138 9.18 16.70 7.40
C ARG A 138 9.79 15.31 7.16
N ALA A 139 10.78 15.23 6.28
CA ALA A 139 11.50 13.99 6.03
C ALA A 139 13.01 14.18 6.16
N ASN A 140 13.74 13.10 6.37
CA ASN A 140 15.18 13.09 6.21
C ASN A 140 15.60 11.94 5.28
N VAL A 141 16.78 12.07 4.69
CA VAL A 141 17.42 10.96 4.00
C VAL A 141 18.02 10.04 5.05
N SER A 142 17.49 8.82 5.15
CA SER A 142 17.91 7.82 6.12
C SER A 142 19.36 7.37 5.91
N SER A 143 20.01 6.94 6.98
CA SER A 143 21.29 6.22 6.92
C SER A 143 21.13 4.80 6.36
N PHE A 144 19.92 4.26 6.38
CA PHE A 144 19.62 2.93 5.82
C PHE A 144 19.33 3.02 4.32
N THR A 145 20.09 2.25 3.55
CA THR A 145 19.89 2.11 2.10
C THR A 145 18.72 1.16 1.81
N ARG A 146 17.93 1.46 0.78
CA ARG A 146 16.93 0.55 0.26
C ARG A 146 17.61 -0.72 -0.25
N HIS A 147 17.08 -1.88 0.09
CA HIS A 147 17.69 -3.15 -0.30
C HIS A 147 17.79 -3.30 -1.83
N GLN A 148 18.90 -3.89 -2.26
CA GLN A 148 19.13 -4.17 -3.68
C GLN A 148 18.14 -5.24 -4.18
N PRO A 149 17.63 -5.12 -5.43
CA PRO A 149 16.63 -6.05 -5.99
C PRO A 149 17.03 -7.53 -5.96
N ASN A 150 18.32 -7.86 -6.04
CA ASN A 150 18.81 -9.25 -5.97
C ASN A 150 19.13 -9.72 -4.53
N VAL A 151 19.04 -8.84 -3.53
CA VAL A 151 19.08 -9.20 -2.10
C VAL A 151 17.66 -9.53 -1.63
N MET A 152 16.74 -8.63 -1.93
CA MET A 152 15.29 -8.78 -1.67
C MET A 152 14.52 -8.15 -2.83
N MET A 153 13.62 -8.90 -3.44
CA MET A 153 12.91 -8.47 -4.66
C MET A 153 11.92 -7.35 -4.39
N THR A 154 12.20 -6.15 -4.90
CA THR A 154 11.44 -4.92 -4.63
C THR A 154 10.05 -4.90 -5.25
N LYS A 155 9.79 -5.70 -6.30
CA LYS A 155 8.47 -5.79 -6.96
C LYS A 155 7.46 -6.61 -6.17
N ALA A 156 7.91 -7.39 -5.20
CA ALA A 156 7.07 -8.19 -4.35
C ALA A 156 6.86 -7.52 -2.98
N LYS A 157 5.60 -7.43 -2.56
CA LYS A 157 5.22 -6.86 -1.27
C LYS A 157 5.28 -7.94 -0.19
N ILE A 158 6.49 -8.22 0.30
CA ILE A 158 6.83 -9.32 1.20
C ILE A 158 7.09 -8.77 2.60
N ALA A 159 6.56 -9.41 3.64
CA ALA A 159 6.71 -8.99 5.03
C ALA A 159 8.19 -8.92 5.47
N GLY A 160 9.03 -9.86 5.02
CA GLY A 160 10.45 -9.89 5.29
C GLY A 160 11.25 -8.69 4.74
N ASN A 161 10.70 -7.90 3.80
CA ASN A 161 11.34 -6.68 3.30
C ASN A 161 11.16 -5.50 4.27
N TYR A 162 10.14 -5.53 5.13
CA TYR A 162 9.73 -4.40 5.95
C TYR A 162 10.65 -4.06 7.14
N PRO A 163 11.46 -4.97 7.70
CA PRO A 163 12.48 -4.55 8.67
C PRO A 163 13.38 -3.42 8.18
N ASN A 164 13.75 -3.39 6.90
CA ASN A 164 14.50 -2.28 6.29
C ASN A 164 13.75 -0.94 6.42
N SER A 165 12.46 -0.91 6.09
CA SER A 165 11.60 0.27 6.25
C SER A 165 11.38 0.65 7.72
N VAL A 166 11.19 -0.33 8.60
CA VAL A 166 11.01 -0.10 10.05
C VAL A 166 12.24 0.54 10.68
N LEU A 167 13.44 0.08 10.32
CA LEU A 167 14.70 0.66 10.80
C LEU A 167 14.84 2.12 10.35
N ALA A 168 14.63 2.40 9.08
CA ALA A 168 14.70 3.76 8.52
C ALA A 168 13.66 4.68 9.16
N LYS A 169 12.41 4.24 9.29
CA LYS A 169 11.33 5.01 9.93
C LYS A 169 11.63 5.30 11.40
N THR A 170 12.10 4.31 12.13
CA THR A 170 12.44 4.45 13.55
C THR A 170 13.57 5.46 13.75
N GLU A 171 14.60 5.44 12.90
CA GLU A 171 15.66 6.44 12.90
C GLU A 171 15.09 7.86 12.71
N SER A 172 14.30 8.06 11.65
CA SER A 172 13.72 9.36 11.30
C SER A 172 12.83 9.92 12.40
N VAL A 173 11.95 9.10 12.97
CA VAL A 173 11.09 9.51 14.08
C VAL A 173 11.90 9.92 15.31
N ARG A 174 12.97 9.19 15.65
CA ARG A 174 13.87 9.55 16.77
C ARG A 174 14.62 10.87 16.52
N LEU A 175 14.88 11.21 15.26
CA LEU A 175 15.49 12.48 14.86
C LEU A 175 14.46 13.64 14.75
N GLY A 176 13.17 13.37 15.00
CA GLY A 176 12.11 14.38 14.96
C GLY A 176 11.53 14.63 13.57
N PHE A 177 11.72 13.72 12.64
CA PHE A 177 11.09 13.74 11.30
C PHE A 177 9.86 12.82 11.25
N ASP A 178 8.99 13.10 10.30
CA ASP A 178 7.75 12.34 10.12
C ASP A 178 7.95 11.12 9.19
N GLU A 179 8.92 11.21 8.23
CA GLU A 179 9.16 10.16 7.23
C GLU A 179 10.66 10.06 6.88
N ALA A 180 11.06 8.90 6.31
CA ALA A 180 12.40 8.63 5.82
C ALA A 180 12.43 8.46 4.30
N ILE A 181 13.29 9.19 3.63
CA ILE A 181 13.64 8.96 2.23
C ILE A 181 14.82 7.99 2.20
N MET A 182 14.68 6.91 1.44
CA MET A 182 15.74 5.90 1.30
C MET A 182 16.41 6.04 -0.07
N LEU A 183 17.73 6.00 -0.07
CA LEU A 183 18.52 5.93 -1.30
C LEU A 183 18.71 4.47 -1.71
N ASP A 184 18.92 4.23 -2.98
CA ASP A 184 19.34 2.92 -3.46
C ASP A 184 20.86 2.68 -3.26
N THR A 185 21.35 1.53 -3.70
CA THR A 185 22.77 1.16 -3.55
C THR A 185 23.72 1.98 -4.43
N GLN A 186 23.20 2.81 -5.33
CA GLN A 186 23.97 3.75 -6.14
C GLN A 186 23.93 5.18 -5.60
N GLY A 187 23.23 5.39 -4.48
CA GLY A 187 23.07 6.69 -3.86
C GLY A 187 21.99 7.55 -4.50
N MET A 188 21.16 6.99 -5.38
CA MET A 188 20.01 7.68 -5.97
C MET A 188 18.77 7.51 -5.10
N VAL A 189 17.86 8.47 -5.16
CA VAL A 189 16.58 8.40 -4.46
C VAL A 189 15.79 7.20 -4.96
N ALA A 190 15.35 6.34 -4.03
CA ALA A 190 14.51 5.19 -4.32
C ALA A 190 13.04 5.48 -3.97
N GLU A 191 12.68 5.32 -2.74
CA GLU A 191 11.32 5.51 -2.21
C GLU A 191 11.39 5.84 -0.72
N CYS A 192 10.26 6.15 -0.10
CA CYS A 192 10.18 6.28 1.36
C CYS A 192 9.93 4.93 2.03
N THR A 193 9.64 4.92 3.33
CA THR A 193 9.51 3.67 4.08
C THR A 193 8.28 2.84 3.69
N GLY A 194 7.22 3.48 3.23
CA GLY A 194 5.98 2.85 2.77
C GLY A 194 5.36 3.53 1.55
N GLU A 195 6.01 4.55 0.97
CA GLU A 195 5.49 5.41 -0.08
C GLU A 195 6.49 5.55 -1.24
N ASN A 196 5.95 5.73 -2.46
CA ASN A 196 6.74 6.19 -3.59
C ASN A 196 6.91 7.72 -3.53
N ILE A 197 7.98 8.23 -4.10
CA ILE A 197 8.34 9.64 -4.09
C ILE A 197 8.28 10.27 -5.49
N PHE A 198 7.89 11.52 -5.55
CA PHE A 198 7.87 12.38 -6.72
C PHE A 198 8.52 13.72 -6.39
N VAL A 199 9.17 14.30 -7.37
CA VAL A 199 9.86 15.59 -7.28
C VAL A 199 9.39 16.47 -8.43
N VAL A 200 9.09 17.72 -8.16
CA VAL A 200 8.78 18.72 -9.20
C VAL A 200 10.02 19.56 -9.42
N LEU A 201 10.51 19.59 -10.67
CA LEU A 201 11.67 20.33 -11.12
C LEU A 201 11.28 21.16 -12.36
N ASP A 202 11.37 22.47 -12.26
CA ASP A 202 10.97 23.39 -13.35
C ASP A 202 9.55 23.09 -13.86
N GLY A 203 8.62 22.83 -12.95
CA GLY A 203 7.21 22.52 -13.25
C GLY A 203 6.95 21.11 -13.83
N ARG A 204 7.97 20.27 -14.03
CA ARG A 204 7.85 18.89 -14.50
C ARG A 204 7.88 17.90 -13.34
N ILE A 205 7.05 16.90 -13.39
CA ILE A 205 7.00 15.85 -12.36
C ILE A 205 8.01 14.76 -12.72
N VAL A 206 8.88 14.43 -11.77
CA VAL A 206 9.89 13.38 -11.90
C VAL A 206 9.69 12.35 -10.79
N THR A 207 9.86 11.07 -11.08
CA THR A 207 9.80 9.98 -10.10
C THR A 207 10.93 8.99 -10.38
N PRO A 208 11.46 8.30 -9.35
CA PRO A 208 12.48 7.28 -9.56
C PRO A 208 12.02 6.19 -10.54
N PRO A 209 12.94 5.62 -11.33
CA PRO A 209 12.66 4.48 -12.19
C PRO A 209 12.34 3.24 -11.36
N GLU A 210 11.65 2.29 -11.97
CA GLU A 210 11.12 1.12 -11.25
C GLU A 210 12.20 0.12 -10.77
N GLY A 211 13.47 0.35 -11.01
CA GLY A 211 14.55 -0.59 -10.66
C GLY A 211 14.54 -1.00 -9.20
N SER A 212 14.60 -0.02 -8.30
CA SER A 212 14.82 -0.21 -6.86
C SER A 212 13.57 0.02 -5.98
N ILE A 213 12.40 0.23 -6.56
CA ILE A 213 11.16 0.59 -5.86
C ILE A 213 10.07 -0.46 -6.01
N LEU A 214 9.10 -0.44 -5.10
CA LEU A 214 7.83 -1.13 -5.31
C LEU A 214 7.00 -0.37 -6.36
N CYS A 215 6.45 -1.07 -7.35
CA CYS A 215 5.51 -0.49 -8.31
C CYS A 215 4.19 -0.20 -7.59
N GLY A 216 4.09 1.00 -7.02
CA GLY A 216 2.94 1.43 -6.22
C GLY A 216 1.69 1.62 -7.07
N ILE A 217 0.55 1.08 -6.62
CA ILE A 217 -0.73 1.25 -7.31
C ILE A 217 -1.21 2.71 -7.18
N THR A 218 -0.95 3.35 -6.04
CA THR A 218 -1.18 4.80 -5.91
C THR A 218 -0.25 5.60 -6.83
N ARG A 219 1.03 5.22 -6.94
CA ARG A 219 1.96 5.83 -7.90
C ARG A 219 1.42 5.73 -9.34
N ASP A 220 1.01 4.54 -9.76
CA ASP A 220 0.41 4.33 -11.08
C ASP A 220 -0.84 5.20 -11.29
N SER A 221 -1.70 5.29 -10.28
CA SER A 221 -2.88 6.16 -10.34
C SER A 221 -2.50 7.62 -10.51
N LEU A 222 -1.48 8.12 -9.80
CA LEU A 222 -0.99 9.49 -9.93
C LEU A 222 -0.33 9.77 -11.29
N LEU A 223 0.37 8.79 -11.87
CA LEU A 223 0.91 8.92 -13.23
C LEU A 223 -0.21 9.13 -14.27
N HIS A 224 -1.35 8.48 -14.07
CA HIS A 224 -2.52 8.67 -14.91
C HIS A 224 -3.20 10.03 -14.66
N LEU A 225 -3.43 10.39 -13.39
CA LEU A 225 -4.07 11.65 -13.02
C LEU A 225 -3.24 12.87 -13.44
N ALA A 226 -1.92 12.80 -13.28
CA ALA A 226 -1.01 13.87 -13.70
C ALA A 226 -1.12 14.14 -15.21
N ARG A 227 -1.18 13.08 -16.03
CA ARG A 227 -1.37 13.22 -17.48
C ARG A 227 -2.74 13.78 -17.83
N ASP A 228 -3.80 13.38 -17.13
CA ASP A 228 -5.15 13.93 -17.30
C ASP A 228 -5.20 15.44 -16.98
N LEU A 229 -4.37 15.90 -16.05
CA LEU A 229 -4.19 17.30 -15.68
C LEU A 229 -3.22 18.06 -16.62
N GLY A 230 -2.64 17.38 -17.62
CA GLY A 230 -1.72 18.00 -18.58
C GLY A 230 -0.27 18.13 -18.07
N HIS A 231 0.10 17.49 -16.97
CA HIS A 231 1.48 17.52 -16.49
C HIS A 231 2.37 16.52 -17.23
N GLU A 232 3.59 16.94 -17.56
CA GLU A 232 4.65 16.05 -18.01
C GLU A 232 5.19 15.24 -16.82
N VAL A 233 5.24 13.91 -16.96
CA VAL A 233 5.79 13.02 -15.93
C VAL A 233 6.86 12.13 -16.53
N THR A 234 8.05 12.14 -15.92
CA THR A 234 9.20 11.36 -16.38
C THR A 234 9.73 10.45 -15.26
N ALA A 235 10.04 9.20 -15.59
CA ALA A 235 10.75 8.29 -14.70
C ALA A 235 12.25 8.36 -14.99
N GLN A 236 13.05 8.92 -14.06
CA GLN A 236 14.50 9.05 -14.19
C GLN A 236 15.18 9.03 -12.82
N PRO A 237 16.48 8.72 -12.74
CA PRO A 237 17.24 8.82 -11.50
C PRO A 237 17.18 10.23 -10.93
N ILE A 238 17.06 10.31 -9.60
CA ILE A 238 17.01 11.57 -8.84
C ILE A 238 18.14 11.52 -7.83
N SER A 239 19.02 12.50 -7.86
CA SER A 239 20.09 12.63 -6.86
C SER A 239 19.57 13.32 -5.59
N ARG A 240 20.29 13.13 -4.47
CA ARG A 240 19.90 13.72 -3.19
C ARG A 240 19.83 15.25 -3.23
N ASP A 241 20.73 15.92 -3.92
CA ASP A 241 20.76 17.38 -4.06
C ASP A 241 19.57 17.91 -4.85
N GLN A 242 19.02 17.16 -5.81
CA GLN A 242 17.79 17.53 -6.50
C GLN A 242 16.57 17.59 -5.57
N LEU A 243 16.57 16.82 -4.46
CA LEU A 243 15.51 16.95 -3.45
C LEU A 243 15.53 18.35 -2.80
N TYR A 244 16.72 18.91 -2.56
CA TYR A 244 16.87 20.18 -1.85
C TYR A 244 16.58 21.40 -2.72
N THR A 245 16.71 21.25 -4.04
CA THR A 245 16.50 22.32 -5.02
C THR A 245 15.15 22.22 -5.73
N ALA A 246 14.33 21.24 -5.36
CA ALA A 246 13.03 21.00 -5.96
C ALA A 246 12.02 22.12 -5.66
N ASP A 247 11.14 22.38 -6.62
CA ASP A 247 9.97 23.25 -6.44
C ASP A 247 8.98 22.65 -5.45
N GLU A 248 8.73 21.34 -5.60
CA GLU A 248 7.87 20.53 -4.73
C GLU A 248 8.44 19.12 -4.61
N VAL A 249 8.26 18.49 -3.45
CA VAL A 249 8.45 17.05 -3.28
C VAL A 249 7.21 16.48 -2.61
N PHE A 250 6.71 15.36 -3.10
CA PHE A 250 5.58 14.66 -2.49
C PHE A 250 5.73 13.15 -2.55
N VAL A 251 5.04 12.49 -1.67
CA VAL A 251 5.02 11.04 -1.54
C VAL A 251 3.60 10.50 -1.73
N CYS A 252 3.50 9.25 -2.14
CA CYS A 252 2.20 8.61 -2.28
C CYS A 252 2.22 7.12 -1.92
N GLY A 253 1.11 6.68 -1.34
CA GLY A 253 0.88 5.28 -0.99
C GLY A 253 -0.57 5.06 -0.56
N THR A 254 -0.99 3.82 -0.47
CA THR A 254 -2.37 3.50 -0.09
C THR A 254 -2.75 4.06 1.29
N ALA A 255 -1.83 4.01 2.25
CA ALA A 255 -2.05 4.48 3.61
C ALA A 255 -1.96 6.00 3.73
N ALA A 256 -0.99 6.60 3.03
CA ALA A 256 -0.68 8.02 3.08
C ALA A 256 -1.48 8.86 2.07
N GLU A 257 -2.01 8.22 1.01
CA GLU A 257 -2.60 8.88 -0.15
C GLU A 257 -1.56 9.75 -0.88
N VAL A 258 -1.68 11.07 -0.85
CA VAL A 258 -0.73 12.01 -1.45
C VAL A 258 -0.34 13.06 -0.42
N ILE A 259 0.93 13.16 -0.07
CA ILE A 259 1.42 14.07 0.98
C ILE A 259 2.65 14.83 0.49
N GLY A 260 2.63 16.15 0.63
CA GLY A 260 3.77 17.01 0.35
C GLY A 260 4.88 16.89 1.41
N LEU A 261 6.14 16.95 0.98
CA LEU A 261 7.28 17.10 1.87
C LEU A 261 7.68 18.58 1.91
N ARG A 262 7.44 19.25 3.04
CA ARG A 262 7.73 20.69 3.23
C ARG A 262 9.15 21.00 3.65
N GLU A 263 9.85 19.98 4.17
CA GLU A 263 11.22 20.09 4.66
C GLU A 263 11.95 18.75 4.52
N ILE A 264 13.17 18.76 4.02
CA ILE A 264 14.03 17.58 3.90
C ILE A 264 15.40 17.90 4.49
N ASP A 265 15.89 17.10 5.43
CA ASP A 265 17.20 17.28 6.10
C ASP A 265 17.40 18.74 6.60
N PHE A 266 16.39 19.28 7.30
CA PHE A 266 16.36 20.66 7.82
C PHE A 266 16.41 21.76 6.74
N ARG A 267 16.12 21.43 5.47
CA ARG A 267 16.03 22.38 4.35
C ARG A 267 14.57 22.51 3.92
N VAL A 268 14.10 23.73 3.88
CA VAL A 268 12.76 24.05 3.39
C VAL A 268 12.68 23.74 1.90
N ILE A 269 11.65 23.01 1.48
CA ILE A 269 11.39 22.69 0.08
C ILE A 269 10.37 23.67 -0.49
N GLY A 270 10.70 24.28 -1.62
CA GLY A 270 9.86 25.28 -2.29
C GLY A 270 9.40 26.37 -1.32
N SER A 271 8.10 26.50 -1.11
CA SER A 271 7.49 27.49 -0.20
C SER A 271 7.43 27.04 1.26
N GLY A 272 7.90 25.85 1.62
CA GLY A 272 7.74 25.26 2.95
C GLY A 272 6.30 24.76 3.24
N ARG A 273 5.53 24.52 2.21
CA ARG A 273 4.15 24.02 2.26
C ARG A 273 3.88 23.09 1.08
N THR A 274 2.78 22.35 1.14
CA THR A 274 2.30 21.59 -0.02
C THR A 274 2.12 22.50 -1.23
N GLY A 275 2.82 22.19 -2.33
CA GLY A 275 2.83 23.01 -3.53
C GLY A 275 1.55 22.88 -4.38
N ALA A 276 1.45 23.66 -5.44
CA ALA A 276 0.25 23.76 -6.29
C ALA A 276 0.01 22.46 -7.09
N ILE A 277 1.08 21.86 -7.65
CA ILE A 277 1.00 20.61 -8.41
C ILE A 277 0.60 19.47 -7.49
N THR A 278 1.21 19.37 -6.31
CA THR A 278 0.84 18.38 -5.30
C THR A 278 -0.63 18.50 -4.90
N ARG A 279 -1.14 19.72 -4.67
CA ARG A 279 -2.56 19.95 -4.35
C ARG A 279 -3.50 19.52 -5.45
N SER A 280 -3.21 19.87 -6.70
CA SER A 280 -4.04 19.45 -7.82
C SER A 280 -4.13 17.92 -7.96
N LEU A 281 -3.02 17.22 -7.67
CA LEU A 281 -3.00 15.76 -7.62
C LEU A 281 -3.74 15.19 -6.42
N GLN A 282 -3.67 15.83 -5.24
CA GLN A 282 -4.48 15.48 -4.07
C GLN A 282 -5.98 15.55 -4.37
N GLU A 283 -6.41 16.66 -4.97
CA GLU A 283 -7.82 16.89 -5.36
C GLU A 283 -8.30 15.87 -6.38
N ALA A 284 -7.50 15.62 -7.43
CA ALA A 284 -7.82 14.62 -8.46
C ALA A 284 -7.87 13.20 -7.88
N TYR A 285 -6.92 12.84 -7.01
CA TYR A 285 -6.90 11.54 -6.33
C TYR A 285 -8.12 11.39 -5.41
N HIS A 286 -8.41 12.42 -4.60
CA HIS A 286 -9.59 12.43 -3.72
C HIS A 286 -10.89 12.26 -4.53
N ALA A 287 -11.04 12.98 -5.64
CA ALA A 287 -12.18 12.82 -6.54
C ALA A 287 -12.27 11.38 -7.08
N ALA A 288 -11.14 10.78 -7.47
CA ALA A 288 -11.10 9.44 -8.02
C ALA A 288 -11.51 8.36 -7.02
N VAL A 289 -11.04 8.43 -5.77
CA VAL A 289 -11.34 7.42 -4.74
C VAL A 289 -12.78 7.55 -4.20
N HIS A 290 -13.41 8.73 -4.32
CA HIS A 290 -14.79 8.95 -3.90
C HIS A 290 -15.83 8.83 -5.03
N GLY A 291 -15.41 8.43 -6.24
CA GLY A 291 -16.33 8.18 -7.35
C GLY A 291 -16.70 9.41 -8.19
N ASN A 292 -16.00 10.53 -8.01
CA ASN A 292 -16.26 11.82 -8.66
C ASN A 292 -15.30 12.15 -9.80
N HIS A 293 -14.57 11.16 -10.31
CA HIS A 293 -13.63 11.29 -11.44
C HIS A 293 -13.96 10.27 -12.53
N PRO A 294 -13.77 10.57 -13.83
CA PRO A 294 -14.06 9.63 -14.91
C PRO A 294 -13.39 8.25 -14.77
N ARG A 295 -12.15 8.22 -14.25
CA ARG A 295 -11.42 6.96 -14.00
C ARG A 295 -12.02 6.10 -12.89
N SER A 296 -12.85 6.67 -12.01
CA SER A 296 -13.48 5.94 -10.90
C SER A 296 -14.26 4.72 -11.38
N ALA A 297 -14.88 4.79 -12.55
CA ALA A 297 -15.66 3.69 -13.13
C ALA A 297 -14.83 2.39 -13.32
N GLY A 298 -13.53 2.53 -13.65
CA GLY A 298 -12.62 1.39 -13.81
C GLY A 298 -11.79 1.07 -12.56
N TRP A 299 -11.72 1.99 -11.59
CA TRP A 299 -10.86 1.87 -10.41
C TRP A 299 -11.57 1.45 -9.13
N LEU A 300 -12.89 1.61 -9.08
CA LEU A 300 -13.68 1.31 -7.88
C LEU A 300 -14.44 -0.01 -8.03
N THR A 301 -14.20 -0.92 -7.09
CA THR A 301 -14.96 -2.17 -6.94
C THR A 301 -15.95 -2.00 -5.80
N ARG A 302 -17.25 -2.03 -6.07
CA ARG A 302 -18.29 -1.90 -5.05
C ARG A 302 -18.27 -3.09 -4.09
N VAL A 303 -18.49 -2.81 -2.81
CA VAL A 303 -18.61 -3.83 -1.78
C VAL A 303 -19.94 -4.59 -1.94
N GLU A 304 -21.05 -3.89 -2.18
CA GLU A 304 -22.33 -4.49 -2.46
C GLU A 304 -22.47 -4.78 -3.97
N SER A 305 -22.91 -5.97 -4.34
CA SER A 305 -23.20 -6.28 -5.74
C SER A 305 -24.53 -5.66 -6.17
N ASP A 306 -24.56 -5.00 -7.34
CA ASP A 306 -25.81 -4.54 -7.94
C ASP A 306 -26.73 -5.76 -8.18
N GLY A 307 -27.76 -5.93 -7.34
CA GLY A 307 -28.91 -6.78 -7.62
C GLY A 307 -28.85 -8.27 -7.27
N ARG A 308 -27.91 -8.75 -6.49
CA ARG A 308 -28.03 -10.06 -5.82
C ARG A 308 -28.14 -9.88 -4.32
N ALA A 309 -29.37 -9.71 -3.85
CA ALA A 309 -29.70 -9.82 -2.45
C ALA A 309 -29.34 -11.22 -1.92
N GLY A 310 -28.64 -11.25 -0.79
CA GLY A 310 -28.74 -12.33 0.17
C GLY A 310 -28.09 -13.65 -0.19
N ARG A 311 -26.77 -13.71 -0.15
CA ARG A 311 -26.18 -14.87 0.52
C ARG A 311 -25.95 -14.44 1.97
N THR A 312 -26.76 -14.99 2.86
CA THR A 312 -26.62 -14.77 4.30
C THR A 312 -25.34 -15.45 4.81
N LEU A 313 -24.80 -14.97 5.92
CA LEU A 313 -23.61 -15.56 6.58
C LEU A 313 -23.76 -17.08 6.86
N ASP A 314 -25.01 -17.60 6.85
CA ASP A 314 -25.30 -19.02 7.05
C ASP A 314 -24.99 -19.91 5.84
N ASP A 315 -24.95 -19.36 4.62
CA ASP A 315 -24.63 -20.12 3.39
C ASP A 315 -23.13 -20.50 3.27
N HIS A 316 -22.28 -19.97 4.15
CA HIS A 316 -20.84 -20.25 4.21
C HIS A 316 -20.43 -21.11 5.42
N ARG A 317 -21.40 -21.65 6.16
CA ARG A 317 -21.13 -22.75 7.12
C ARG A 317 -21.02 -24.04 6.35
N VAL A 318 -19.82 -24.35 5.88
CA VAL A 318 -19.52 -25.69 5.40
C VAL A 318 -19.53 -26.63 6.60
N ALA A 319 -20.29 -27.72 6.44
CA ALA A 319 -20.39 -28.81 7.42
C ALA A 319 -19.00 -29.31 7.83
N VAL A 320 -18.89 -29.65 9.10
CA VAL A 320 -17.74 -30.29 9.77
C VAL A 320 -17.36 -31.59 9.08
#